data_20caed586d35d5bb2ec7d2a734e851cb
#
_entry.id   20caed586d35d5bb2ec7d2a734e851cb
#
_cell.length_a   1.000
_cell.length_b   1.000
_cell.length_c   1.000
_cell.angle_alpha   90.00
_cell.angle_beta   90.00
_cell.angle_gamma   90.00
#
_symmetry.space_group_name_H-M   'P 1'
#
loop_
_entity.id
_entity.type
_entity.pdbx_description
1 polymer ?
#
loop_
_entity_poly.entity_id
_entity_poly.type
_entity_poly.pdbx_seq_one_letter_code
_entity_poly.pdbx_strand_id
1 'polypeptide(L)'
;MEYVGERLKRTGEGAPAAGAGEQHGGMRSVQNLEAVINEGLRVALLEETPDQSLEVLLEHLGKALNGERTYIFEQNEAGGDDNTYEWAADGVEPEKESLQNVPPEVCASWYRKFSVGKHIVIESLEDIRETDPLQYENLKRQGVHSLVVVPLYDGERIIGFYGVDNPPVRSLEYTSNMLQTAAYFIVSSLKRRNLVRELQKRSYTVLHALSVDYLGIYEVNFDTGECKVYRSSERLGMDWAACFQEGYAAAVERYIAACVVPRDQERLRTVTEKRYVLARLRSKKKFSVRYQVKDSAWGLKHLELHFSATEETAAENCAIFALRDVNALVEQEEKYKLEARQSLEDILEGART
;
A
#
# COMPACT_ATOMS: atom_id res chain seq x y z
N MET A 1 22.45 49.85 47.43
CA MET A 1 23.54 49.61 48.37
C MET A 1 24.52 48.74 47.58
N GLU A 2 25.44 49.38 46.90
CA GLU A 2 26.79 49.80 47.36
C GLU A 2 27.62 48.62 47.77
N TYR A 3 28.61 48.39 46.96
CA TYR A 3 30.08 48.59 47.06
C TYR A 3 30.77 47.30 47.56
N VAL A 4 31.93 46.84 47.19
CA VAL A 4 33.20 47.38 46.70
C VAL A 4 33.96 46.21 46.04
N GLY A 5 34.55 46.24 45.01
CA GLY A 5 35.72 46.35 44.27
C GLY A 5 37.03 46.14 45.03
N GLU A 6 37.85 45.17 44.54
CA GLU A 6 39.29 45.33 44.57
C GLU A 6 40.05 44.54 43.50
N ARG A 7 40.88 45.20 42.77
CA ARG A 7 41.88 44.71 41.83
C ARG A 7 43.10 44.21 42.59
N LEU A 8 43.66 43.10 42.16
CA LEU A 8 45.11 42.95 42.24
C LEU A 8 45.69 42.24 40.99
N LYS A 9 46.81 42.80 40.52
CA LYS A 9 47.53 42.54 39.30
C LYS A 9 48.61 41.45 39.43
N ARG A 10 48.81 40.73 38.27
CA ARG A 10 50.07 40.22 37.72
C ARG A 10 50.93 39.28 38.58
N THR A 11 51.32 38.12 38.06
CA THR A 11 52.38 37.88 37.05
C THR A 11 52.49 36.35 36.83
N GLY A 12 52.82 35.92 35.63
CA GLY A 12 53.87 34.99 35.27
C GLY A 12 53.49 33.89 34.30
N GLU A 13 53.99 34.05 33.16
CA GLU A 13 54.48 33.12 32.12
C GLU A 13 54.28 31.60 32.28
N GLY A 14 53.74 30.94 31.22
CA GLY A 14 54.41 29.80 30.67
C GLY A 14 53.58 28.60 30.27
N ALA A 15 53.55 28.37 28.95
CA ALA A 15 53.39 27.12 28.23
C ALA A 15 51.98 26.78 27.65
N PRO A 16 51.91 26.20 26.42
CA PRO A 16 50.72 26.24 25.55
C PRO A 16 49.74 25.13 25.85
N ALA A 17 48.46 25.48 25.91
CA ALA A 17 47.39 24.56 25.99
C ALA A 17 47.17 23.85 24.65
N ALA A 18 47.65 22.62 24.51
CA ALA A 18 47.14 21.64 23.59
C ALA A 18 45.85 21.07 24.19
N GLY A 19 44.70 21.36 23.61
CA GLY A 19 43.45 20.79 24.10
C GLY A 19 42.11 21.44 23.61
N ALA A 20 42.17 22.43 22.71
CA ALA A 20 40.97 23.13 22.27
C ALA A 20 40.43 22.69 20.87
N GLY A 21 41.09 21.73 20.20
CA GLY A 21 40.75 21.31 18.84
C GLY A 21 39.71 20.20 18.76
N GLU A 22 39.67 19.31 19.74
CA GLU A 22 38.81 18.12 19.66
C GLU A 22 37.35 18.37 20.05
N GLN A 23 37.08 19.28 20.98
CA GLN A 23 35.69 19.57 21.40
C GLN A 23 34.90 20.37 20.36
N HIS A 24 35.54 21.16 19.51
CA HIS A 24 34.84 21.90 18.44
C HIS A 24 34.56 21.06 17.20
N GLY A 25 35.33 20.01 16.95
CA GLY A 25 35.06 19.04 15.88
C GLY A 25 33.84 18.17 16.16
N GLY A 26 33.70 17.68 17.36
CA GLY A 26 32.59 16.84 17.79
C GLY A 26 31.24 17.56 17.76
N MET A 27 31.19 18.82 18.21
CA MET A 27 29.94 19.59 18.23
C MET A 27 29.45 19.98 16.83
N ARG A 28 30.34 20.26 15.87
CA ARG A 28 30.00 20.51 14.47
C ARG A 28 29.55 19.23 13.75
N SER A 29 30.09 18.06 14.09
CA SER A 29 29.67 16.79 13.48
C SER A 29 28.26 16.37 13.97
N VAL A 30 27.93 16.58 15.24
CA VAL A 30 26.61 16.30 15.80
C VAL A 30 25.53 17.23 15.21
N GLN A 31 25.83 18.51 15.09
CA GLN A 31 24.91 19.48 14.46
C GLN A 31 24.65 19.17 12.97
N ASN A 32 25.65 18.67 12.23
CA ASN A 32 25.47 18.20 10.86
C ASN A 32 24.61 16.94 10.80
N LEU A 33 24.76 16.01 11.75
CA LEU A 33 23.97 14.79 11.82
C LEU A 33 22.46 15.09 11.98
N GLU A 34 22.13 15.91 12.98
CA GLU A 34 20.74 16.30 13.22
C GLU A 34 20.12 17.01 12.01
N ALA A 35 20.85 17.89 11.34
CA ALA A 35 20.38 18.60 10.16
C ALA A 35 20.08 17.65 9.00
N VAL A 36 20.96 16.68 8.75
CA VAL A 36 20.81 15.71 7.66
C VAL A 36 19.61 14.77 7.93
N ILE A 37 19.50 14.23 9.15
CA ILE A 37 18.36 13.36 9.50
C ILE A 37 17.06 14.15 9.40
N ASN A 38 17.00 15.36 10.00
CA ASN A 38 15.79 16.18 9.99
C ASN A 38 15.35 16.52 8.57
N GLU A 39 16.29 16.81 7.66
CA GLU A 39 15.95 17.07 6.26
C GLU A 39 15.45 15.81 5.56
N GLY A 40 16.10 14.66 5.74
CA GLY A 40 15.63 13.39 5.19
C GLY A 40 14.23 13.00 5.68
N LEU A 41 13.98 13.16 7.00
CA LEU A 41 12.68 12.91 7.58
C LEU A 41 11.62 13.91 7.09
N ARG A 42 11.99 15.18 6.94
CA ARG A 42 11.08 16.21 6.41
C ARG A 42 10.63 15.90 4.99
N VAL A 43 11.56 15.53 4.12
CA VAL A 43 11.24 15.17 2.73
C VAL A 43 10.39 13.91 2.70
N ALA A 44 10.75 12.87 3.45
CA ALA A 44 9.98 11.62 3.53
C ALA A 44 8.55 11.82 4.07
N LEU A 45 8.33 12.77 4.98
CA LEU A 45 7.01 13.09 5.53
C LEU A 45 6.08 13.83 4.56
N LEU A 46 6.62 14.41 3.48
CA LEU A 46 5.85 15.08 2.44
C LEU A 46 5.28 14.11 1.40
N GLU A 47 5.76 12.88 1.38
CA GLU A 47 5.31 11.86 0.45
C GLU A 47 3.92 11.35 0.81
N GLU A 48 3.12 11.06 -0.22
CA GLU A 48 1.72 10.65 -0.07
C GLU A 48 1.58 9.23 0.52
N THR A 49 2.52 8.34 0.17
CA THR A 49 2.47 6.95 0.59
C THR A 49 3.65 6.56 1.50
N PRO A 50 3.45 5.59 2.42
CA PRO A 50 4.55 5.09 3.25
C PRO A 50 5.67 4.44 2.43
N ASP A 51 5.36 3.83 1.28
CA ASP A 51 6.35 3.24 0.38
C ASP A 51 7.27 4.32 -0.19
N GLN A 52 6.71 5.40 -0.75
CA GLN A 52 7.48 6.56 -1.23
C GLN A 52 8.31 7.23 -0.12
N SER A 53 7.71 7.37 1.08
CA SER A 53 8.44 7.90 2.25
C SER A 53 9.71 7.10 2.56
N LEU A 54 9.65 5.76 2.49
CA LEU A 54 10.80 4.89 2.75
C LEU A 54 11.85 4.98 1.63
N GLU A 55 11.43 4.98 0.37
CA GLU A 55 12.32 5.10 -0.79
C GLU A 55 13.11 6.41 -0.76
N VAL A 56 12.41 7.54 -0.57
CA VAL A 56 13.03 8.87 -0.48
C VAL A 56 13.98 8.98 0.71
N LEU A 57 13.61 8.41 1.86
CA LEU A 57 14.49 8.39 3.03
C LEU A 57 15.76 7.60 2.77
N LEU A 58 15.68 6.40 2.17
CA LEU A 58 16.85 5.58 1.85
C LEU A 58 17.79 6.30 0.87
N GLU A 59 17.24 6.91 -0.18
CA GLU A 59 18.02 7.71 -1.12
C GLU A 59 18.76 8.87 -0.42
N HIS A 60 18.03 9.61 0.44
CA HIS A 60 18.63 10.72 1.19
C HIS A 60 19.76 10.26 2.11
N LEU A 61 19.53 9.17 2.87
CA LEU A 61 20.54 8.59 3.76
C LEU A 61 21.75 8.06 2.98
N GLY A 62 21.53 7.33 1.88
CA GLY A 62 22.60 6.80 1.05
C GLY A 62 23.53 7.89 0.53
N LYS A 63 22.95 8.95 -0.03
CA LYS A 63 23.70 10.13 -0.52
C LYS A 63 24.44 10.85 0.60
N ALA A 64 23.77 11.09 1.73
CA ALA A 64 24.37 11.80 2.86
C ALA A 64 25.51 11.04 3.54
N LEU A 65 25.42 9.71 3.55
CA LEU A 65 26.44 8.81 4.10
C LEU A 65 27.55 8.46 3.12
N ASN A 66 27.44 8.89 1.86
CA ASN A 66 28.31 8.45 0.76
C ASN A 66 28.40 6.92 0.70
N GLY A 67 27.29 6.24 0.93
CA GLY A 67 27.16 4.80 0.78
C GLY A 67 26.88 4.43 -0.67
N GLU A 68 27.15 3.19 -1.02
CA GLU A 68 26.84 2.65 -2.35
C GLU A 68 25.42 2.12 -2.43
N ARG A 69 24.91 1.49 -1.37
CA ARG A 69 23.51 1.03 -1.24
C ARG A 69 22.98 1.31 0.15
N THR A 70 21.69 1.61 0.24
CA THR A 70 20.93 1.60 1.49
C THR A 70 19.71 0.72 1.27
N TYR A 71 19.36 -0.09 2.27
CA TYR A 71 18.34 -1.13 2.11
C TYR A 71 17.59 -1.40 3.41
N ILE A 72 16.36 -1.91 3.26
CA ILE A 72 15.55 -2.43 4.36
C ILE A 72 15.26 -3.91 4.08
N PHE A 73 15.61 -4.76 5.03
CA PHE A 73 15.20 -6.15 5.08
C PHE A 73 14.09 -6.34 6.11
N GLU A 74 13.06 -7.05 5.72
CA GLU A 74 11.96 -7.44 6.60
C GLU A 74 11.91 -8.95 6.73
N GLN A 75 11.66 -9.42 7.96
CA GLN A 75 11.48 -10.84 8.21
C GLN A 75 10.15 -11.32 7.61
N ASN A 76 10.21 -12.34 6.76
CA ASN A 76 9.04 -12.92 6.12
C ASN A 76 8.38 -14.02 6.98
N GLU A 77 7.23 -14.53 6.52
CA GLU A 77 6.45 -15.56 7.25
C GLU A 77 7.18 -16.90 7.35
N ALA A 78 8.11 -17.19 6.45
CA ALA A 78 8.94 -18.41 6.46
C ALA A 78 10.14 -18.30 7.42
N GLY A 79 10.37 -17.14 8.04
CA GLY A 79 11.46 -16.87 8.95
C GLY A 79 12.76 -16.44 8.27
N GLY A 80 12.76 -16.30 6.96
CA GLY A 80 13.83 -15.68 6.18
C GLY A 80 13.68 -14.16 6.10
N ASP A 81 14.56 -13.51 5.37
CA ASP A 81 14.57 -12.07 5.18
C ASP A 81 14.38 -11.70 3.71
N ASP A 82 13.56 -10.67 3.45
CA ASP A 82 13.35 -10.10 2.13
C ASP A 82 13.88 -8.66 2.07
N ASN A 83 14.70 -8.33 1.06
CA ASN A 83 15.07 -6.96 0.76
C ASN A 83 13.86 -6.23 0.17
N THR A 84 13.13 -5.49 1.01
CA THR A 84 11.86 -4.85 0.62
C THR A 84 12.04 -3.47 -0.01
N TYR A 85 13.08 -2.75 0.41
CA TYR A 85 13.43 -1.43 -0.14
C TYR A 85 14.94 -1.33 -0.32
N GLU A 86 15.37 -0.76 -1.45
CA GLU A 86 16.77 -0.51 -1.74
C GLU A 86 16.93 0.75 -2.58
N TRP A 87 17.92 1.55 -2.23
CA TRP A 87 18.50 2.57 -3.07
C TRP A 87 19.95 2.19 -3.39
N ALA A 88 20.35 2.34 -4.64
CA ALA A 88 21.73 2.16 -5.09
C ALA A 88 22.26 3.44 -5.74
N ALA A 89 23.53 3.75 -5.50
CA ALA A 89 24.20 4.88 -6.13
C ALA A 89 24.41 4.64 -7.63
N ASP A 90 24.65 5.71 -8.38
CA ASP A 90 24.90 5.62 -9.81
C ASP A 90 26.09 4.69 -10.12
N GLY A 91 25.86 3.70 -10.96
CA GLY A 91 26.86 2.70 -11.36
C GLY A 91 27.03 1.53 -10.38
N VAL A 92 26.23 1.46 -9.33
CA VAL A 92 26.17 0.33 -8.40
C VAL A 92 25.02 -0.58 -8.80
N GLU A 93 25.28 -1.89 -8.93
CA GLU A 93 24.23 -2.86 -9.28
C GLU A 93 23.28 -3.08 -8.11
N PRO A 94 21.96 -2.95 -8.31
CA PRO A 94 20.96 -3.26 -7.29
C PRO A 94 20.93 -4.76 -6.98
N GLU A 95 20.75 -5.10 -5.70
CA GLU A 95 20.65 -6.50 -5.25
C GLU A 95 19.24 -6.89 -4.72
N LYS A 96 18.30 -5.97 -4.75
CA LYS A 96 16.94 -6.20 -4.19
C LYS A 96 16.29 -7.46 -4.73
N GLU A 97 16.31 -7.67 -6.04
CA GLU A 97 15.65 -8.83 -6.65
C GLU A 97 16.37 -10.17 -6.36
N SER A 98 17.70 -10.12 -6.14
CA SER A 98 18.50 -11.29 -5.82
C SER A 98 18.47 -11.67 -4.34
N LEU A 99 18.04 -10.75 -3.46
CA LEU A 99 18.01 -10.89 -2.00
C LEU A 99 16.59 -11.04 -1.48
N GLN A 100 15.81 -11.93 -2.11
CA GLN A 100 14.49 -12.34 -1.67
C GLN A 100 14.58 -13.74 -1.04
N ASN A 101 13.80 -13.99 0.02
CA ASN A 101 13.79 -15.25 0.77
C ASN A 101 15.20 -15.67 1.24
N VAL A 102 15.99 -14.70 1.72
CA VAL A 102 17.33 -15.00 2.26
C VAL A 102 17.17 -15.98 3.44
N PRO A 103 17.85 -17.14 3.41
CA PRO A 103 17.66 -18.15 4.45
C PRO A 103 18.05 -17.63 5.84
N PRO A 104 17.34 -18.05 6.92
CA PRO A 104 17.62 -17.56 8.28
C PRO A 104 19.07 -17.79 8.75
N GLU A 105 19.70 -18.83 8.23
CA GLU A 105 21.07 -19.20 8.58
C GLU A 105 22.09 -18.12 8.16
N VAL A 106 21.81 -17.41 7.06
CA VAL A 106 22.68 -16.35 6.54
C VAL A 106 22.79 -15.19 7.52
N CYS A 107 21.65 -14.74 8.06
CA CYS A 107 21.59 -13.62 8.99
C CYS A 107 21.60 -14.01 10.48
N ALA A 108 21.71 -15.30 10.80
CA ALA A 108 21.61 -15.80 12.18
C ALA A 108 22.62 -15.18 13.15
N SER A 109 23.84 -14.89 12.69
CA SER A 109 24.88 -14.24 13.51
C SER A 109 24.50 -12.79 13.87
N TRP A 110 23.83 -12.10 12.95
CA TRP A 110 23.36 -10.74 13.13
C TRP A 110 22.17 -10.69 14.11
N TYR A 111 21.18 -11.57 13.92
CA TYR A 111 20.04 -11.64 14.83
C TYR A 111 20.44 -11.96 16.27
N ARG A 112 21.49 -12.78 16.50
CA ARG A 112 22.06 -12.99 17.83
C ARG A 112 22.64 -11.71 18.44
N LYS A 113 23.25 -10.83 17.63
CA LYS A 113 23.73 -9.52 18.11
C LYS A 113 22.58 -8.55 18.34
N PHE A 114 21.60 -8.54 17.44
CA PHE A 114 20.40 -7.72 17.59
C PHE A 114 19.60 -8.07 18.85
N SER A 115 19.46 -9.36 19.19
CA SER A 115 18.73 -9.80 20.39
C SER A 115 19.31 -9.29 21.73
N VAL A 116 20.57 -8.84 21.71
CA VAL A 116 21.21 -8.20 22.88
C VAL A 116 21.45 -6.69 22.68
N GLY A 117 20.68 -6.08 21.78
CA GLY A 117 20.69 -4.63 21.55
C GLY A 117 21.89 -4.10 20.78
N LYS A 118 22.67 -5.00 20.14
CA LYS A 118 23.84 -4.58 19.36
C LYS A 118 23.45 -4.40 17.89
N HIS A 119 24.20 -3.53 17.21
CA HIS A 119 24.16 -3.36 15.75
C HIS A 119 25.41 -3.99 15.11
N ILE A 120 25.48 -4.02 13.80
CA ILE A 120 26.60 -4.57 13.03
C ILE A 120 27.40 -3.41 12.47
N VAL A 121 28.70 -3.43 12.69
CA VAL A 121 29.67 -2.57 12.02
C VAL A 121 30.79 -3.47 11.51
N ILE A 122 31.04 -3.43 10.21
CA ILE A 122 32.15 -4.14 9.56
C ILE A 122 33.00 -3.08 8.89
N GLU A 123 34.19 -2.87 9.40
CA GLU A 123 35.17 -1.91 8.84
C GLU A 123 35.86 -2.50 7.62
N SER A 124 36.17 -3.79 7.68
CA SER A 124 36.72 -4.56 6.59
C SER A 124 36.01 -5.91 6.50
N LEU A 125 35.56 -6.28 5.31
CA LEU A 125 34.91 -7.58 5.11
C LEU A 125 35.83 -8.74 5.51
N GLU A 126 37.13 -8.61 5.36
CA GLU A 126 38.12 -9.64 5.74
C GLU A 126 38.09 -9.96 7.24
N ASP A 127 37.60 -9.05 8.10
CA ASP A 127 37.53 -9.26 9.56
C ASP A 127 36.54 -10.37 9.95
N ILE A 128 35.55 -10.65 9.09
CA ILE A 128 34.55 -11.69 9.35
C ILE A 128 34.81 -13.00 8.60
N ARG A 129 35.84 -13.08 7.80
CA ARG A 129 36.12 -14.23 6.94
C ARG A 129 36.20 -15.56 7.69
N GLU A 130 36.81 -15.59 8.86
CA GLU A 130 36.98 -16.80 9.68
C GLU A 130 35.82 -16.98 10.68
N THR A 131 35.25 -15.86 11.16
CA THR A 131 34.22 -15.87 12.21
C THR A 131 32.79 -16.03 11.69
N ASP A 132 32.54 -15.64 10.44
CA ASP A 132 31.24 -15.76 9.77
C ASP A 132 31.44 -15.98 8.26
N PRO A 133 31.95 -17.15 7.85
CA PRO A 133 32.28 -17.41 6.46
C PRO A 133 31.07 -17.38 5.52
N LEU A 134 29.88 -17.75 6.02
CA LEU A 134 28.64 -17.70 5.21
C LEU A 134 28.28 -16.26 4.85
N GLN A 135 28.33 -15.36 5.83
CA GLN A 135 28.05 -13.95 5.61
C GLN A 135 29.16 -13.27 4.80
N TYR A 136 30.43 -13.67 5.02
CA TYR A 136 31.56 -13.21 4.22
C TYR A 136 31.35 -13.48 2.73
N GLU A 137 31.02 -14.73 2.34
CA GLU A 137 30.80 -15.09 0.93
C GLU A 137 29.58 -14.35 0.33
N ASN A 138 28.51 -14.20 1.11
CA ASN A 138 27.33 -13.47 0.68
C ASN A 138 27.63 -11.98 0.40
N LEU A 139 28.31 -11.29 1.32
CA LEU A 139 28.65 -9.88 1.18
C LEU A 139 29.72 -9.67 0.08
N LYS A 140 30.68 -10.58 -0.04
CA LYS A 140 31.71 -10.54 -1.08
C LYS A 140 31.13 -10.62 -2.48
N ARG A 141 30.14 -11.49 -2.69
CA ARG A 141 29.42 -11.62 -3.96
C ARG A 141 28.77 -10.29 -4.36
N GLN A 142 28.29 -9.52 -3.40
CA GLN A 142 27.64 -8.23 -3.59
C GLN A 142 28.61 -7.05 -3.72
N GLY A 143 29.93 -7.29 -3.66
CA GLY A 143 30.95 -6.22 -3.71
C GLY A 143 31.05 -5.38 -2.44
N VAL A 144 30.52 -5.87 -1.32
CA VAL A 144 30.58 -5.16 -0.04
C VAL A 144 31.97 -5.26 0.56
N HIS A 145 32.51 -4.15 1.00
CA HIS A 145 33.83 -4.06 1.66
C HIS A 145 33.72 -3.62 3.11
N SER A 146 32.78 -2.73 3.39
CA SER A 146 32.43 -2.26 4.72
C SER A 146 30.91 -2.08 4.80
N LEU A 147 30.33 -2.14 6.01
CA LEU A 147 28.90 -1.90 6.18
C LEU A 147 28.54 -1.50 7.59
N VAL A 148 27.39 -0.87 7.72
CA VAL A 148 26.70 -0.65 9.00
C VAL A 148 25.26 -1.11 8.85
N VAL A 149 24.83 -1.99 9.77
CA VAL A 149 23.45 -2.51 9.82
C VAL A 149 22.90 -2.36 11.23
N VAL A 150 21.68 -1.85 11.32
CA VAL A 150 20.95 -1.68 12.57
C VAL A 150 19.63 -2.45 12.54
N PRO A 151 19.23 -3.05 13.67
CA PRO A 151 17.96 -3.76 13.75
C PRO A 151 16.76 -2.80 13.76
N LEU A 152 15.65 -3.28 13.27
CA LEU A 152 14.34 -2.64 13.33
C LEU A 152 13.50 -3.32 14.41
N TYR A 153 13.20 -2.59 15.48
CA TYR A 153 12.41 -3.10 16.61
C TYR A 153 10.97 -2.59 16.57
N ASP A 154 10.02 -3.51 16.68
CA ASP A 154 8.64 -3.22 17.03
C ASP A 154 8.37 -3.68 18.47
N GLY A 155 8.48 -2.78 19.41
CA GLY A 155 8.57 -3.12 20.83
C GLY A 155 9.83 -3.94 21.12
N GLU A 156 9.65 -5.16 21.63
CA GLU A 156 10.76 -6.11 21.88
C GLU A 156 11.05 -7.04 20.68
N ARG A 157 10.18 -7.02 19.67
CA ARG A 157 10.32 -7.88 18.50
C ARG A 157 11.21 -7.23 17.44
N ILE A 158 12.17 -8.00 16.94
CA ILE A 158 12.94 -7.63 15.74
C ILE A 158 12.07 -7.98 14.52
N ILE A 159 11.76 -6.97 13.70
CA ILE A 159 10.95 -7.14 12.48
C ILE A 159 11.79 -7.17 11.22
N GLY A 160 13.09 -6.95 11.34
CA GLY A 160 14.04 -6.88 10.27
C GLY A 160 15.25 -6.04 10.64
N PHE A 161 15.95 -5.56 9.64
CA PHE A 161 17.09 -4.67 9.79
C PHE A 161 17.22 -3.75 8.57
N TYR A 162 18.01 -2.69 8.70
CA TYR A 162 18.37 -1.86 7.57
C TYR A 162 19.81 -1.40 7.69
N GLY A 163 20.39 -1.04 6.58
CA GLY A 163 21.81 -0.75 6.56
C GLY A 163 22.27 0.08 5.38
N VAL A 164 23.58 0.31 5.38
CA VAL A 164 24.31 0.95 4.31
C VAL A 164 25.58 0.18 3.99
N ASP A 165 25.79 -0.08 2.70
CA ASP A 165 27.01 -0.70 2.19
C ASP A 165 28.02 0.35 1.77
N ASN A 166 29.28 0.03 2.00
CA ASN A 166 30.47 0.77 1.59
C ASN A 166 30.48 2.25 1.99
N PRO A 167 29.97 2.63 3.20
CA PRO A 167 30.19 3.98 3.69
C PRO A 167 31.69 4.18 4.00
N PRO A 168 32.22 5.42 3.92
CA PRO A 168 33.61 5.67 4.25
C PRO A 168 33.97 5.19 5.67
N VAL A 169 35.02 4.36 5.80
CA VAL A 169 35.42 3.73 7.08
C VAL A 169 35.60 4.75 8.22
N ARG A 170 36.15 5.92 7.91
CA ARG A 170 36.30 7.03 8.88
C ARG A 170 34.99 7.58 9.46
N SER A 171 33.84 7.25 8.88
CA SER A 171 32.52 7.74 9.29
C SER A 171 31.58 6.67 9.84
N LEU A 172 32.05 5.45 10.10
CA LEU A 172 31.20 4.31 10.51
C LEU A 172 30.46 4.57 11.84
N GLU A 173 31.09 5.18 12.81
CA GLU A 173 30.44 5.55 14.08
C GLU A 173 29.36 6.60 13.83
N TYR A 174 29.63 7.62 13.03
CA TYR A 174 28.66 8.62 12.59
C TYR A 174 27.50 7.97 11.84
N THR A 175 27.80 7.08 10.90
CA THR A 175 26.82 6.31 10.13
C THR A 175 25.93 5.48 11.05
N SER A 176 26.50 4.77 12.01
CA SER A 176 25.76 3.96 12.96
C SER A 176 24.76 4.79 13.78
N ASN A 177 25.17 5.93 14.32
CA ASN A 177 24.32 6.83 15.08
C ASN A 177 23.16 7.38 14.23
N MET A 178 23.44 7.71 12.97
CA MET A 178 22.46 8.20 12.01
C MET A 178 21.41 7.15 11.69
N LEU A 179 21.83 5.92 11.41
CA LEU A 179 20.94 4.81 11.15
C LEU A 179 20.07 4.50 12.39
N GLN A 180 20.64 4.43 13.58
CA GLN A 180 19.87 4.18 14.81
C GLN A 180 18.76 5.23 15.02
N THR A 181 19.03 6.49 14.71
CA THR A 181 18.03 7.57 14.83
C THR A 181 16.92 7.42 13.81
N ALA A 182 17.25 7.10 12.56
CA ALA A 182 16.26 6.93 11.49
C ALA A 182 15.42 5.63 11.64
N ALA A 183 15.91 4.63 12.39
CA ALA A 183 15.22 3.35 12.60
C ALA A 183 13.79 3.51 13.11
N TYR A 184 13.56 4.44 14.02
CA TYR A 184 12.21 4.70 14.57
C TYR A 184 11.23 5.17 13.52
N PHE A 185 11.67 6.05 12.62
CA PHE A 185 10.84 6.51 11.51
C PHE A 185 10.55 5.37 10.52
N ILE A 186 11.55 4.58 10.18
CA ILE A 186 11.41 3.42 9.29
C ILE A 186 10.38 2.45 9.86
N VAL A 187 10.52 2.06 11.13
CA VAL A 187 9.55 1.17 11.81
C VAL A 187 8.13 1.76 11.79
N SER A 188 7.99 3.05 12.09
CA SER A 188 6.69 3.72 12.05
C SER A 188 6.07 3.70 10.65
N SER A 189 6.87 3.94 9.61
CA SER A 189 6.42 3.93 8.21
C SER A 189 6.05 2.52 7.74
N LEU A 190 6.84 1.49 8.10
CA LEU A 190 6.52 0.09 7.84
C LEU A 190 5.21 -0.35 8.50
N LYS A 191 4.99 0.04 9.77
CA LYS A 191 3.72 -0.22 10.47
C LYS A 191 2.54 0.44 9.79
N ARG A 192 2.67 1.71 9.40
CA ARG A 192 1.63 2.44 8.66
C ARG A 192 1.32 1.77 7.32
N ARG A 193 2.35 1.37 6.57
CA ARG A 193 2.20 0.62 5.30
C ARG A 193 1.44 -0.69 5.52
N ASN A 194 1.84 -1.48 6.52
CA ASN A 194 1.21 -2.76 6.81
C ASN A 194 -0.24 -2.61 7.24
N LEU A 195 -0.55 -1.59 8.04
CA LEU A 195 -1.93 -1.28 8.42
C LEU A 195 -2.79 -0.90 7.21
N VAL A 196 -2.29 -0.05 6.33
CA VAL A 196 -3.00 0.33 5.08
C VAL A 196 -3.26 -0.91 4.22
N ARG A 197 -2.24 -1.75 4.00
CA ARG A 197 -2.37 -3.00 3.22
C ARG A 197 -3.38 -3.97 3.85
N GLU A 198 -3.37 -4.10 5.18
CA GLU A 198 -4.33 -4.94 5.90
C GLU A 198 -5.77 -4.41 5.78
N LEU A 199 -5.98 -3.11 5.95
CA LEU A 199 -7.28 -2.48 5.77
C LEU A 199 -7.79 -2.65 4.33
N GLN A 200 -6.94 -2.47 3.33
CA GLN A 200 -7.29 -2.71 1.93
C GLN A 200 -7.67 -4.17 1.68
N LYS A 201 -6.89 -5.12 2.20
CA LYS A 201 -7.17 -6.55 2.08
C LYS A 201 -8.50 -6.94 2.75
N ARG A 202 -8.74 -6.42 3.96
CA ARG A 202 -10.01 -6.65 4.68
C ARG A 202 -11.19 -6.03 3.94
N SER A 203 -11.06 -4.80 3.47
CA SER A 203 -12.08 -4.13 2.67
C SER A 203 -12.40 -4.93 1.39
N TYR A 204 -11.37 -5.36 0.67
CA TYR A 204 -11.53 -6.21 -0.51
C TYR A 204 -12.25 -7.53 -0.17
N THR A 205 -11.87 -8.21 0.91
CA THR A 205 -12.48 -9.47 1.34
C THR A 205 -13.96 -9.30 1.67
N VAL A 206 -14.32 -8.24 2.41
CA VAL A 206 -15.71 -7.93 2.76
C VAL A 206 -16.53 -7.60 1.51
N LEU A 207 -16.00 -6.72 0.65
CA LEU A 207 -16.65 -6.39 -0.63
C LEU A 207 -16.83 -7.62 -1.50
N HIS A 208 -15.83 -8.48 -1.59
CA HIS A 208 -15.92 -9.72 -2.35
C HIS A 208 -16.96 -10.68 -1.79
N ALA A 209 -17.00 -10.87 -0.47
CA ALA A 209 -17.98 -11.73 0.18
C ALA A 209 -19.43 -11.20 -0.01
N LEU A 210 -19.65 -9.89 0.17
CA LEU A 210 -20.95 -9.26 -0.04
C LEU A 210 -21.37 -9.24 -1.52
N SER A 211 -20.40 -9.36 -2.43
CA SER A 211 -20.65 -9.29 -3.87
C SER A 211 -20.85 -10.65 -4.55
N VAL A 212 -20.86 -11.76 -3.79
CA VAL A 212 -20.98 -13.12 -4.35
C VAL A 212 -22.22 -13.26 -5.25
N ASP A 213 -23.34 -12.64 -4.87
CA ASP A 213 -24.58 -12.68 -5.62
C ASP A 213 -24.63 -11.75 -6.84
N TYR A 214 -23.59 -10.93 -7.02
CA TYR A 214 -23.53 -9.97 -8.12
C TYR A 214 -22.57 -10.42 -9.21
N LEU A 215 -23.02 -10.32 -10.46
CA LEU A 215 -22.20 -10.58 -11.66
C LEU A 215 -21.24 -9.45 -11.97
N GLY A 216 -21.59 -8.22 -11.60
CA GLY A 216 -20.76 -7.04 -11.80
C GLY A 216 -21.06 -5.96 -10.78
N ILE A 217 -20.00 -5.25 -10.31
CA ILE A 217 -20.12 -4.08 -9.44
C ILE A 217 -19.15 -3.02 -9.97
N TYR A 218 -19.68 -1.85 -10.24
CA TYR A 218 -19.00 -0.72 -10.86
C TYR A 218 -19.31 0.55 -10.11
N GLU A 219 -18.32 1.40 -9.93
CA GLU A 219 -18.48 2.77 -9.47
C GLU A 219 -18.26 3.70 -10.66
N VAL A 220 -19.19 4.59 -10.88
CA VAL A 220 -19.17 5.53 -12.01
C VAL A 220 -19.16 6.95 -11.47
N ASN A 221 -18.15 7.71 -11.86
CA ASN A 221 -18.12 9.15 -11.68
C ASN A 221 -18.72 9.80 -12.93
N PHE A 222 -19.87 10.44 -12.79
CA PHE A 222 -20.59 11.03 -13.93
C PHE A 222 -20.01 12.36 -14.41
N ASP A 223 -19.11 12.99 -13.68
CA ASP A 223 -18.49 14.26 -14.09
C ASP A 223 -17.22 14.01 -14.90
N THR A 224 -16.41 13.05 -14.49
CA THR A 224 -15.19 12.66 -15.22
C THR A 224 -15.44 11.59 -16.28
N GLY A 225 -16.53 10.81 -16.14
CA GLY A 225 -16.82 9.64 -16.97
C GLY A 225 -15.99 8.41 -16.56
N GLU A 226 -15.20 8.52 -15.50
CA GLU A 226 -14.36 7.42 -14.99
C GLU A 226 -15.24 6.32 -14.39
N CYS A 227 -14.83 5.08 -14.64
CA CYS A 227 -15.48 3.91 -14.08
C CYS A 227 -14.49 2.98 -13.40
N LYS A 228 -14.73 2.71 -12.13
CA LYS A 228 -13.95 1.78 -11.34
C LYS A 228 -14.67 0.44 -11.25
N VAL A 229 -13.99 -0.62 -11.65
CA VAL A 229 -14.53 -1.99 -11.65
C VAL A 229 -14.12 -2.69 -10.35
N TYR A 230 -15.10 -3.02 -9.50
CA TYR A 230 -14.88 -3.80 -8.27
C TYR A 230 -15.07 -5.30 -8.50
N ARG A 231 -16.00 -5.66 -9.39
CA ARG A 231 -16.29 -7.04 -9.80
C ARG A 231 -16.79 -7.05 -11.24
N SER A 232 -16.33 -8.02 -12.02
CA SER A 232 -16.88 -8.35 -13.34
C SER A 232 -16.79 -9.85 -13.55
N SER A 233 -17.92 -10.47 -13.87
CA SER A 233 -17.98 -11.90 -14.19
C SER A 233 -17.92 -12.10 -15.69
N GLU A 234 -17.18 -13.10 -16.15
CA GLU A 234 -17.14 -13.54 -17.55
C GLU A 234 -18.52 -13.92 -18.08
N ARG A 235 -19.45 -14.32 -17.20
CA ARG A 235 -20.83 -14.62 -17.55
C ARG A 235 -21.59 -13.45 -18.19
N LEU A 236 -21.13 -12.22 -17.99
CA LEU A 236 -21.71 -11.02 -18.62
C LEU A 236 -21.39 -10.91 -20.12
N GLY A 237 -20.44 -11.71 -20.62
CA GLY A 237 -20.10 -11.79 -22.04
C GLY A 237 -19.42 -10.53 -22.60
N MET A 238 -18.96 -9.63 -21.75
CA MET A 238 -18.28 -8.38 -22.14
C MET A 238 -17.11 -8.10 -21.21
N ASP A 239 -16.02 -7.59 -21.78
CA ASP A 239 -14.95 -6.95 -21.02
C ASP A 239 -15.34 -5.51 -20.71
N TRP A 240 -15.90 -5.33 -19.53
CA TRP A 240 -16.35 -4.01 -19.06
C TRP A 240 -15.19 -3.05 -18.84
N ALA A 241 -14.03 -3.53 -18.41
CA ALA A 241 -12.86 -2.67 -18.21
C ALA A 241 -12.42 -2.03 -19.52
N ALA A 242 -12.40 -2.80 -20.62
CA ALA A 242 -12.14 -2.26 -21.94
C ALA A 242 -13.27 -1.34 -22.44
N CYS A 243 -14.53 -1.69 -22.19
CA CYS A 243 -15.66 -0.88 -22.60
C CYS A 243 -15.70 0.51 -21.96
N PHE A 244 -15.33 0.62 -20.68
CA PHE A 244 -15.33 1.89 -19.96
C PHE A 244 -14.20 2.86 -20.39
N GLN A 245 -13.19 2.40 -21.12
CA GLN A 245 -12.18 3.30 -21.70
C GLN A 245 -12.78 4.33 -22.66
N GLU A 246 -13.93 4.03 -23.28
CA GLU A 246 -14.67 4.96 -24.15
C GLU A 246 -15.67 5.84 -23.37
N GLY A 247 -15.71 5.71 -22.04
CA GLY A 247 -16.61 6.43 -21.16
C GLY A 247 -17.93 5.70 -20.89
N TYR A 248 -18.57 6.06 -19.78
CA TYR A 248 -19.78 5.42 -19.28
C TYR A 248 -20.91 5.29 -20.32
N ALA A 249 -21.27 6.41 -20.97
CA ALA A 249 -22.42 6.43 -21.89
C ALA A 249 -22.23 5.49 -23.09
N ALA A 250 -21.02 5.45 -23.67
CA ALA A 250 -20.70 4.57 -24.79
C ALA A 250 -20.71 3.10 -24.36
N ALA A 251 -20.15 2.78 -23.20
CA ALA A 251 -20.14 1.43 -22.65
C ALA A 251 -21.56 0.90 -22.41
N VAL A 252 -22.43 1.71 -21.78
CA VAL A 252 -23.82 1.34 -21.52
C VAL A 252 -24.60 1.14 -22.81
N GLU A 253 -24.47 2.04 -23.81
CA GLU A 253 -25.19 1.88 -25.08
C GLU A 253 -24.73 0.62 -25.82
N ARG A 254 -23.43 0.33 -25.86
CA ARG A 254 -22.89 -0.90 -26.44
C ARG A 254 -23.47 -2.15 -25.77
N TYR A 255 -23.52 -2.15 -24.45
CA TYR A 255 -24.12 -3.25 -23.67
C TYR A 255 -25.61 -3.42 -24.00
N ILE A 256 -26.38 -2.34 -24.01
CA ILE A 256 -27.81 -2.38 -24.30
C ILE A 256 -28.05 -2.94 -25.68
N ALA A 257 -27.35 -2.44 -26.69
CA ALA A 257 -27.51 -2.88 -28.06
C ALA A 257 -27.10 -4.36 -28.28
N ALA A 258 -26.01 -4.78 -27.65
CA ALA A 258 -25.48 -6.13 -27.78
C ALA A 258 -26.27 -7.18 -26.99
N CYS A 259 -26.54 -6.91 -25.72
CA CYS A 259 -26.97 -7.92 -24.75
C CYS A 259 -28.47 -7.85 -24.38
N VAL A 260 -29.12 -6.69 -24.45
CA VAL A 260 -30.50 -6.52 -23.95
C VAL A 260 -31.54 -6.83 -25.04
N VAL A 261 -32.63 -7.49 -24.64
CA VAL A 261 -33.74 -7.76 -25.59
C VAL A 261 -34.39 -6.45 -26.04
N PRO A 262 -34.88 -6.35 -27.33
CA PRO A 262 -35.37 -5.09 -27.90
C PRO A 262 -36.42 -4.36 -27.06
N ARG A 263 -37.33 -5.11 -26.43
CA ARG A 263 -38.44 -4.55 -25.63
C ARG A 263 -37.99 -3.80 -24.38
N ASP A 264 -36.82 -4.13 -23.83
CA ASP A 264 -36.29 -3.56 -22.59
C ASP A 264 -35.24 -2.45 -22.84
N GLN A 265 -34.74 -2.32 -24.09
CA GLN A 265 -33.65 -1.40 -24.44
C GLN A 265 -33.97 0.05 -24.12
N GLU A 266 -35.14 0.56 -24.56
CA GLU A 266 -35.53 1.96 -24.36
C GLU A 266 -35.70 2.32 -22.88
N ARG A 267 -36.34 1.42 -22.13
CA ARG A 267 -36.47 1.58 -20.69
C ARG A 267 -35.11 1.60 -19.99
N LEU A 268 -34.20 0.72 -20.39
CA LEU A 268 -32.86 0.65 -19.76
C LEU A 268 -32.04 1.89 -20.11
N ARG A 269 -32.10 2.41 -21.36
CA ARG A 269 -31.47 3.69 -21.73
C ARG A 269 -31.91 4.84 -20.83
N THR A 270 -33.23 4.95 -20.63
CA THR A 270 -33.81 6.00 -19.78
C THR A 270 -33.32 5.92 -18.35
N VAL A 271 -33.35 4.73 -17.73
CA VAL A 271 -32.98 4.58 -16.31
C VAL A 271 -31.48 4.62 -16.05
N THR A 272 -30.65 4.42 -17.06
CA THR A 272 -29.18 4.52 -16.98
C THR A 272 -28.67 5.91 -17.36
N GLU A 273 -29.53 6.81 -17.86
CA GLU A 273 -29.12 8.18 -18.18
C GLU A 273 -28.64 8.92 -16.92
N LYS A 274 -27.48 9.62 -17.01
CA LYS A 274 -26.89 10.41 -15.92
C LYS A 274 -27.93 11.21 -15.13
N ARG A 275 -28.77 11.98 -15.82
CA ARG A 275 -29.78 12.86 -15.18
C ARG A 275 -30.80 12.06 -14.40
N TYR A 276 -31.25 10.94 -14.93
CA TYR A 276 -32.22 10.07 -14.28
C TYR A 276 -31.61 9.43 -13.02
N VAL A 277 -30.42 8.84 -13.15
CA VAL A 277 -29.73 8.18 -12.02
C VAL A 277 -29.50 9.17 -10.89
N LEU A 278 -28.88 10.31 -11.16
CA LEU A 278 -28.59 11.31 -10.12
C LEU A 278 -29.85 11.87 -9.47
N ALA A 279 -30.88 12.20 -10.25
CA ALA A 279 -32.16 12.68 -9.70
C ALA A 279 -32.82 11.64 -8.80
N ARG A 280 -32.78 10.36 -9.21
CA ARG A 280 -33.39 9.26 -8.46
C ARG A 280 -32.62 8.95 -7.18
N LEU A 281 -31.30 8.94 -7.21
CA LEU A 281 -30.46 8.70 -6.04
C LEU A 281 -30.52 9.84 -5.00
N ARG A 282 -30.72 11.08 -5.44
CA ARG A 282 -30.98 12.20 -4.52
C ARG A 282 -32.28 12.06 -3.75
N SER A 283 -33.30 11.43 -4.36
CA SER A 283 -34.61 11.20 -3.70
C SER A 283 -34.68 9.88 -2.93
N LYS A 284 -33.99 8.85 -3.42
CA LYS A 284 -33.96 7.50 -2.85
C LYS A 284 -32.55 6.99 -2.91
N LYS A 285 -31.92 6.70 -1.78
CA LYS A 285 -30.52 6.22 -1.70
C LYS A 285 -30.20 4.98 -2.56
N LYS A 286 -31.24 4.27 -3.02
CA LYS A 286 -31.13 3.10 -3.91
C LYS A 286 -32.38 2.91 -4.75
N PHE A 287 -32.22 2.34 -5.94
CA PHE A 287 -33.32 1.81 -6.75
C PHE A 287 -32.78 0.69 -7.65
N SER A 288 -33.69 -0.10 -8.25
CA SER A 288 -33.29 -1.15 -9.17
C SER A 288 -34.23 -1.22 -10.37
N VAL A 289 -33.74 -1.87 -11.45
CA VAL A 289 -34.51 -2.17 -12.64
C VAL A 289 -34.22 -3.60 -13.08
N ARG A 290 -35.26 -4.39 -13.33
CA ARG A 290 -35.16 -5.73 -13.94
C ARG A 290 -35.35 -5.64 -15.44
N TYR A 291 -34.57 -6.40 -16.17
CA TYR A 291 -34.63 -6.46 -17.65
C TYR A 291 -34.20 -7.84 -18.14
N GLN A 292 -34.53 -8.14 -19.39
CA GLN A 292 -34.13 -9.39 -20.03
C GLN A 292 -32.93 -9.17 -20.95
N VAL A 293 -32.04 -10.15 -20.91
CA VAL A 293 -30.92 -10.24 -21.85
C VAL A 293 -31.21 -11.29 -22.92
N LYS A 294 -30.58 -11.11 -24.08
CA LYS A 294 -30.59 -12.09 -25.17
C LYS A 294 -29.94 -13.37 -24.65
N ASP A 295 -30.28 -14.51 -25.29
CA ASP A 295 -29.70 -15.80 -24.94
C ASP A 295 -28.17 -15.71 -24.84
N SER A 296 -27.68 -16.04 -23.64
CA SER A 296 -26.25 -16.08 -23.37
C SER A 296 -25.76 -17.51 -23.25
N ALA A 297 -24.50 -17.75 -23.62
CA ALA A 297 -23.84 -19.05 -23.44
C ALA A 297 -23.90 -19.58 -21.99
N TRP A 298 -24.18 -18.69 -21.04
CA TRP A 298 -24.22 -18.96 -19.59
C TRP A 298 -25.65 -19.10 -19.03
N GLY A 299 -26.69 -19.13 -19.89
CA GLY A 299 -28.08 -19.26 -19.50
C GLY A 299 -28.67 -18.08 -18.76
N LEU A 300 -28.06 -16.89 -18.84
CA LEU A 300 -28.61 -15.67 -18.27
C LEU A 300 -29.81 -15.22 -19.11
N LYS A 301 -30.95 -14.96 -18.43
CA LYS A 301 -32.21 -14.49 -19.04
C LYS A 301 -32.70 -13.21 -18.40
N HIS A 302 -32.68 -13.13 -17.09
CA HIS A 302 -33.17 -11.99 -16.32
C HIS A 302 -32.06 -11.42 -15.43
N LEU A 303 -31.80 -10.14 -15.56
CA LEU A 303 -30.89 -9.40 -14.72
C LEU A 303 -31.61 -8.29 -13.97
N GLU A 304 -31.10 -8.00 -12.78
CA GLU A 304 -31.49 -6.82 -12.00
C GLU A 304 -30.29 -5.92 -11.83
N LEU A 305 -30.40 -4.69 -12.33
CA LEU A 305 -29.41 -3.64 -12.15
C LEU A 305 -29.82 -2.78 -10.95
N HIS A 306 -28.99 -2.78 -9.93
CA HIS A 306 -29.12 -1.95 -8.74
C HIS A 306 -28.28 -0.70 -8.89
N PHE A 307 -28.84 0.42 -8.45
CA PHE A 307 -28.18 1.71 -8.34
C PHE A 307 -28.17 2.13 -6.87
N SER A 308 -27.03 2.53 -6.37
CA SER A 308 -26.90 3.06 -5.00
C SER A 308 -25.86 4.17 -4.93
N ALA A 309 -26.03 5.05 -3.93
CA ALA A 309 -25.05 6.04 -3.57
C ALA A 309 -25.00 6.21 -2.06
N THR A 310 -23.82 6.45 -1.51
CA THR A 310 -23.61 6.96 -0.16
C THR A 310 -23.72 8.50 -0.17
N GLU A 311 -23.68 9.12 0.98
CA GLU A 311 -23.69 10.60 1.06
C GLU A 311 -22.44 11.20 0.40
N GLU A 312 -21.28 10.55 0.56
CA GLU A 312 -20.00 10.95 -0.04
C GLU A 312 -20.03 10.80 -1.56
N THR A 313 -20.41 9.60 -2.08
CA THR A 313 -20.45 9.36 -3.52
C THR A 313 -21.51 10.21 -4.22
N ALA A 314 -22.63 10.51 -3.56
CA ALA A 314 -23.66 11.41 -4.09
C ALA A 314 -23.18 12.88 -4.20
N ALA A 315 -22.35 13.32 -3.26
CA ALA A 315 -21.76 14.66 -3.29
C ALA A 315 -20.78 14.82 -4.48
N GLU A 316 -20.09 13.75 -4.87
CA GLU A 316 -19.16 13.69 -5.98
C GLU A 316 -19.81 13.32 -7.32
N ASN A 317 -21.14 13.28 -7.41
CA ASN A 317 -21.89 12.78 -8.57
C ASN A 317 -21.46 11.36 -9.01
N CYS A 318 -21.07 10.53 -8.05
CA CYS A 318 -20.75 9.11 -8.26
C CYS A 318 -21.94 8.22 -7.92
N ALA A 319 -22.03 7.07 -8.57
CA ALA A 319 -23.01 6.03 -8.26
C ALA A 319 -22.42 4.64 -8.40
N ILE A 320 -22.90 3.70 -7.57
CA ILE A 320 -22.54 2.29 -7.65
C ILE A 320 -23.63 1.57 -8.42
N PHE A 321 -23.20 0.81 -9.43
CA PHE A 321 -24.00 -0.08 -10.25
C PHE A 321 -23.67 -1.52 -9.87
N ALA A 322 -24.68 -2.32 -9.57
CA ALA A 322 -24.50 -3.73 -9.26
C ALA A 322 -25.50 -4.60 -10.05
N LEU A 323 -24.99 -5.55 -10.81
CA LEU A 323 -25.78 -6.47 -11.64
C LEU A 323 -25.92 -7.82 -10.95
N ARG A 324 -27.15 -8.31 -10.84
CA ARG A 324 -27.47 -9.60 -10.26
C ARG A 324 -28.26 -10.46 -11.23
N ASP A 325 -27.95 -11.78 -11.24
CA ASP A 325 -28.79 -12.79 -11.88
C ASP A 325 -30.04 -13.03 -11.03
N VAL A 326 -31.20 -12.91 -11.65
CA VAL A 326 -32.50 -13.08 -10.99
C VAL A 326 -33.38 -14.13 -11.68
N ASN A 327 -32.79 -15.03 -12.47
CA ASN A 327 -33.53 -16.09 -13.17
C ASN A 327 -34.36 -16.92 -12.19
N ALA A 328 -33.72 -17.47 -11.16
CA ALA A 328 -34.38 -18.31 -10.15
C ALA A 328 -35.53 -17.57 -9.42
N LEU A 329 -35.34 -16.28 -9.14
CA LEU A 329 -36.35 -15.45 -8.50
C LEU A 329 -37.56 -15.24 -9.41
N VAL A 330 -37.32 -14.97 -10.69
CA VAL A 330 -38.42 -14.76 -11.67
C VAL A 330 -39.17 -16.07 -11.90
N GLU A 331 -38.48 -17.20 -12.06
CA GLU A 331 -39.08 -18.52 -12.20
C GLU A 331 -39.97 -18.87 -10.99
N GLN A 332 -39.52 -18.56 -9.80
CA GLN A 332 -40.26 -18.76 -8.58
C GLN A 332 -41.50 -17.84 -8.52
N GLU A 333 -41.36 -16.57 -8.88
CA GLU A 333 -42.50 -15.62 -8.95
C GLU A 333 -43.55 -16.08 -9.98
N GLU A 334 -43.10 -16.59 -11.14
CA GLU A 334 -44.01 -17.10 -12.18
C GLU A 334 -44.77 -18.38 -11.72
N LYS A 335 -44.05 -19.28 -11.05
CA LYS A 335 -44.68 -20.48 -10.47
C LYS A 335 -45.75 -20.13 -9.46
N TYR A 336 -45.47 -19.23 -8.51
CA TYR A 336 -46.50 -18.78 -7.54
C TYR A 336 -47.71 -18.12 -8.21
N LYS A 337 -47.47 -17.32 -9.27
CA LYS A 337 -48.60 -16.71 -10.02
C LYS A 337 -49.44 -17.74 -10.71
N LEU A 338 -48.84 -18.82 -11.26
CA LEU A 338 -49.57 -19.90 -11.90
C LEU A 338 -50.40 -20.70 -10.87
N GLU A 339 -49.79 -21.06 -9.74
CA GLU A 339 -50.47 -21.76 -8.64
C GLU A 339 -51.63 -20.94 -8.08
N ALA A 340 -51.46 -19.64 -7.88
CA ALA A 340 -52.52 -18.74 -7.45
C ALA A 340 -53.69 -18.62 -8.46
N ARG A 341 -53.39 -18.62 -9.77
CA ARG A 341 -54.42 -18.62 -10.81
C ARG A 341 -55.19 -19.92 -10.82
N GLN A 342 -54.54 -21.07 -10.75
CA GLN A 342 -55.19 -22.38 -10.68
C GLN A 342 -56.11 -22.49 -9.46
N SER A 343 -55.64 -22.09 -8.29
CA SER A 343 -56.43 -22.09 -7.06
C SER A 343 -57.67 -21.19 -7.18
N LEU A 344 -57.56 -20.06 -7.87
CA LEU A 344 -58.70 -19.16 -8.11
C LEU A 344 -59.72 -19.74 -9.11
N GLU A 345 -59.27 -20.41 -10.15
CA GLU A 345 -60.10 -21.12 -11.12
C GLU A 345 -60.84 -22.28 -10.44
N ASP A 346 -60.19 -23.09 -9.62
CA ASP A 346 -60.78 -24.20 -8.86
C ASP A 346 -61.87 -23.68 -7.89
N ILE A 347 -61.65 -22.55 -7.20
CA ILE A 347 -62.65 -21.93 -6.31
C ILE A 347 -63.84 -21.42 -7.13
N LEU A 348 -63.64 -20.83 -8.29
CA LEU A 348 -64.72 -20.33 -9.15
C LEU A 348 -65.54 -21.46 -9.78
N GLU A 349 -64.92 -22.59 -10.13
CA GLU A 349 -65.64 -23.79 -10.59
C GLU A 349 -66.45 -24.42 -9.47
N GLY A 350 -65.85 -24.58 -8.26
CA GLY A 350 -66.61 -25.10 -7.10
C GLY A 350 -67.74 -24.23 -6.60
N ALA A 351 -67.75 -22.92 -6.90
CA ALA A 351 -68.80 -22.00 -6.59
C ALA A 351 -69.99 -22.00 -7.62
N ARG A 352 -69.79 -22.67 -8.79
CA ARG A 352 -70.79 -22.80 -9.87
C ARG A 352 -71.54 -24.12 -9.83
N THR A 353 -71.07 -25.06 -9.04
CA THR A 353 -71.78 -26.35 -8.74
C THR A 353 -72.54 -26.25 -7.45
#